data_0d9d3a251a090e3562b27715749cb810
#
_entry.id   0d9d3a251a090e3562b27715749cb810
#
_cell.length_a   1.000
_cell.length_b   1.000
_cell.length_c   1.000
_cell.angle_alpha   90.00
_cell.angle_beta   90.00
_cell.angle_gamma   90.00
#
_symmetry.space_group_name_H-M   'P 1'
#
loop_
_entity.id
_entity.type
_entity.pdbx_description
1 polymer ?
#
loop_
_entity_poly.entity_id
_entity_poly.type
_entity_poly.pdbx_seq_one_letter_code
_entity_poly.pdbx_strand_id
1 'polypeptide(L)'
;MPLNSPERSPEPKTSSDGTEHNDIAAALPKRIGRVYLGREKAHGPGAIVLDDFFAATAAYAKLSRSHVPERVDSAADTLILCVETPLPPSRTVLHRLRETHARAGARVYAIVLGDAGCSANAMRGCAERIKDACLSLELAWGGALIIGDAWGLERALRTAPRMGFWRRKISEGTDRLVAAARSGLPVSECQLRAGASSPIDPDDLIDVSKPIPAWTMCIRRFIDNVTR
;
A
#
# COMPACT_ATOMS: atom_id res chain seq x y z
N MET A 1 -4.24 68.64 31.30
CA MET A 1 -3.43 67.44 30.94
C MET A 1 -4.44 66.36 30.51
N PRO A 2 -4.50 65.99 29.22
CA PRO A 2 -5.36 64.90 28.77
C PRO A 2 -4.56 63.57 28.75
N LEU A 3 -5.17 62.52 29.25
CA LEU A 3 -4.68 61.15 29.32
C LEU A 3 -4.71 60.48 27.92
N ASN A 4 -3.56 60.01 27.49
CA ASN A 4 -3.39 59.21 26.30
C ASN A 4 -4.05 57.84 26.46
N SER A 5 -4.99 57.50 25.56
CA SER A 5 -5.51 56.15 25.37
C SER A 5 -4.54 55.31 24.57
N PRO A 6 -4.31 54.04 24.92
CA PRO A 6 -3.44 53.15 24.13
C PRO A 6 -4.14 52.70 22.86
N GLU A 7 -3.43 52.84 21.75
CA GLU A 7 -3.77 52.35 20.43
C GLU A 7 -3.88 50.82 20.41
N ARG A 8 -5.03 50.30 20.00
CA ARG A 8 -5.25 48.87 19.76
C ARG A 8 -4.53 48.48 18.49
N SER A 9 -3.56 47.60 18.61
CA SER A 9 -2.92 46.91 17.50
C SER A 9 -3.95 46.03 16.75
N PRO A 10 -3.95 45.97 15.42
CA PRO A 10 -4.86 45.13 14.66
C PRO A 10 -4.48 43.65 14.82
N GLU A 11 -5.47 42.82 15.17
CA GLU A 11 -5.35 41.37 15.19
C GLU A 11 -5.02 40.85 13.79
N PRO A 12 -4.10 39.86 13.66
CA PRO A 12 -3.85 39.21 12.38
C PRO A 12 -5.06 38.38 11.96
N LYS A 13 -5.63 38.69 10.82
CA LYS A 13 -6.67 37.89 10.17
C LYS A 13 -6.07 36.55 9.76
N THR A 14 -6.37 35.50 10.50
CA THR A 14 -6.17 34.10 10.08
C THR A 14 -7.15 33.76 8.95
N SER A 15 -6.72 33.93 7.71
CA SER A 15 -7.40 33.43 6.52
C SER A 15 -6.51 32.39 5.86
N SER A 16 -6.65 31.11 6.22
CA SER A 16 -6.00 30.03 5.48
C SER A 16 -6.63 28.63 5.65
N ASP A 17 -7.93 28.53 5.96
CA ASP A 17 -8.52 27.21 6.25
C ASP A 17 -9.41 26.60 5.14
N GLY A 18 -9.49 27.25 3.98
CA GLY A 18 -10.40 26.79 2.91
C GLY A 18 -9.72 26.05 1.74
N THR A 19 -8.41 26.24 1.54
CA THR A 19 -7.73 25.81 0.31
C THR A 19 -7.16 24.39 0.40
N GLU A 20 -6.67 23.98 1.56
CA GLU A 20 -6.05 22.64 1.71
C GLU A 20 -7.07 21.49 1.64
N HIS A 21 -8.31 21.70 2.09
CA HIS A 21 -9.34 20.65 2.04
C HIS A 21 -9.82 20.36 0.61
N ASN A 22 -9.81 21.35 -0.28
CA ASN A 22 -10.19 21.18 -1.67
C ASN A 22 -9.13 20.50 -2.51
N ASP A 23 -7.83 20.73 -2.22
CA ASP A 23 -6.73 20.10 -2.95
C ASP A 23 -6.62 18.60 -2.65
N ILE A 24 -6.93 18.16 -1.42
CA ILE A 24 -6.94 16.74 -1.06
C ILE A 24 -8.08 16.00 -1.77
N ALA A 25 -9.25 16.62 -1.89
CA ALA A 25 -10.39 16.01 -2.59
C ALA A 25 -10.14 15.85 -4.10
N ALA A 26 -9.35 16.73 -4.70
CA ALA A 26 -8.96 16.65 -6.11
C ALA A 26 -7.92 15.54 -6.39
N ALA A 27 -7.15 15.14 -5.40
CA ALA A 27 -6.10 14.14 -5.51
C ALA A 27 -6.57 12.69 -5.30
N LEU A 28 -7.83 12.46 -4.89
CA LEU A 28 -8.34 11.10 -4.67
C LEU A 28 -8.42 10.34 -6.00
N PRO A 29 -7.84 9.14 -6.10
CA PRO A 29 -7.91 8.36 -7.33
C PRO A 29 -9.36 7.98 -7.63
N LYS A 30 -9.78 8.21 -8.86
CA LYS A 30 -11.12 7.85 -9.34
C LYS A 30 -11.17 6.44 -9.90
N ARG A 31 -10.05 5.98 -10.47
CA ARG A 31 -9.94 4.71 -11.19
C ARG A 31 -8.71 3.93 -10.73
N ILE A 32 -8.92 2.75 -10.18
CA ILE A 32 -7.84 1.88 -9.69
C ILE A 32 -7.76 0.63 -10.57
N GLY A 33 -6.62 0.43 -11.21
CA GLY A 33 -6.28 -0.79 -11.93
C GLY A 33 -5.55 -1.79 -11.03
N ARG A 34 -5.60 -3.07 -11.42
CA ARG A 34 -4.84 -4.14 -10.78
C ARG A 34 -3.94 -4.83 -11.80
N VAL A 35 -2.74 -5.19 -11.37
CA VAL A 35 -1.81 -6.01 -12.15
C VAL A 35 -1.31 -7.13 -11.26
N TYR A 36 -1.30 -8.35 -11.77
CA TYR A 36 -0.76 -9.49 -11.07
C TYR A 36 0.41 -10.08 -11.84
N LEU A 37 1.54 -10.22 -11.16
CA LEU A 37 2.77 -10.83 -11.69
C LEU A 37 3.20 -11.97 -10.79
N GLY A 38 2.76 -13.17 -11.10
CA GLY A 38 3.07 -14.35 -10.30
C GLY A 38 2.47 -15.61 -10.89
N ARG A 39 2.52 -16.69 -10.13
CA ARG A 39 1.84 -17.93 -10.48
C ARG A 39 0.35 -17.70 -10.32
N GLU A 40 -0.36 -17.47 -11.41
CA GLU A 40 -1.83 -17.29 -11.42
C GLU A 40 -2.53 -18.49 -10.78
N LYS A 41 -2.67 -18.42 -9.46
CA LYS A 41 -3.66 -19.22 -8.75
C LYS A 41 -4.78 -18.27 -8.36
N ALA A 42 -5.95 -18.48 -8.94
CA ALA A 42 -7.17 -17.69 -8.67
C ALA A 42 -7.48 -17.51 -7.17
N HIS A 43 -6.80 -18.24 -6.32
CA HIS A 43 -7.01 -18.28 -4.87
C HIS A 43 -5.69 -18.25 -4.06
N GLY A 44 -4.57 -17.84 -4.63
CA GLY A 44 -3.29 -17.73 -3.92
C GLY A 44 -3.24 -16.55 -2.93
N PRO A 45 -2.13 -16.46 -2.13
CA PRO A 45 -1.97 -15.39 -1.15
C PRO A 45 -2.09 -13.98 -1.76
N GLY A 46 -1.62 -13.81 -3.00
CA GLY A 46 -1.71 -12.54 -3.71
C GLY A 46 -3.14 -12.11 -4.00
N ALA A 47 -3.98 -13.05 -4.43
CA ALA A 47 -5.41 -12.78 -4.65
C ALA A 47 -6.08 -12.33 -3.34
N ILE A 48 -5.80 -13.02 -2.23
CA ILE A 48 -6.39 -12.71 -0.92
C ILE A 48 -5.98 -11.30 -0.45
N VAL A 49 -4.69 -10.97 -0.56
CA VAL A 49 -4.18 -9.65 -0.12
C VAL A 49 -4.72 -8.53 -1.03
N LEU A 50 -4.86 -8.77 -2.33
CA LEU A 50 -5.51 -7.85 -3.26
C LEU A 50 -6.99 -7.65 -2.92
N ASP A 51 -7.72 -8.72 -2.64
CA ASP A 51 -9.14 -8.64 -2.24
C ASP A 51 -9.29 -7.87 -0.93
N ASP A 52 -8.39 -8.08 0.02
CA ASP A 52 -8.34 -7.29 1.26
C ASP A 52 -8.07 -5.82 1.01
N PHE A 53 -7.14 -5.51 0.11
CA PHE A 53 -6.84 -4.13 -0.28
C PHE A 53 -8.09 -3.44 -0.84
N PHE A 54 -8.78 -4.07 -1.78
CA PHE A 54 -9.97 -3.49 -2.39
C PHE A 54 -11.16 -3.42 -1.43
N ALA A 55 -11.34 -4.43 -0.58
CA ALA A 55 -12.36 -4.42 0.46
C ALA A 55 -12.12 -3.27 1.48
N ALA A 56 -10.87 -3.09 1.91
CA ALA A 56 -10.50 -1.99 2.79
C ALA A 56 -10.69 -0.63 2.11
N THR A 57 -10.29 -0.48 0.84
CA THR A 57 -10.50 0.74 0.06
C THR A 57 -11.98 1.13 0.02
N ALA A 58 -12.87 0.18 -0.25
CA ALA A 58 -14.31 0.42 -0.27
C ALA A 58 -14.86 0.76 1.12
N ALA A 59 -14.40 0.07 2.18
CA ALA A 59 -14.82 0.32 3.55
C ALA A 59 -14.42 1.73 4.02
N TYR A 60 -13.17 2.13 3.78
CA TYR A 60 -12.69 3.47 4.12
C TYR A 60 -13.38 4.58 3.31
N ALA A 61 -13.66 4.35 2.02
CA ALA A 61 -14.41 5.29 1.22
C ALA A 61 -15.82 5.51 1.80
N LYS A 62 -16.50 4.42 2.20
CA LYS A 62 -17.82 4.49 2.84
C LYS A 62 -17.77 5.24 4.17
N LEU A 63 -16.78 4.95 5.03
CA LEU A 63 -16.61 5.62 6.33
C LEU A 63 -16.35 7.12 6.19
N SER A 64 -15.51 7.50 5.24
CA SER A 64 -15.17 8.91 4.97
C SER A 64 -16.20 9.63 4.08
N ARG A 65 -17.28 8.96 3.69
CA ARG A 65 -18.31 9.47 2.76
C ARG A 65 -17.70 9.98 1.45
N SER A 66 -16.59 9.39 1.03
CA SER A 66 -15.91 9.71 -0.22
C SER A 66 -16.30 8.74 -1.33
N HIS A 67 -15.98 9.11 -2.57
CA HIS A 67 -16.19 8.23 -3.71
C HIS A 67 -15.41 6.92 -3.55
N VAL A 68 -16.06 5.78 -3.85
CA VAL A 68 -15.38 4.49 -3.98
C VAL A 68 -14.72 4.45 -5.35
N PRO A 69 -13.39 4.30 -5.46
CA PRO A 69 -12.72 4.26 -6.75
C PRO A 69 -13.26 3.12 -7.63
N GLU A 70 -13.47 3.42 -8.90
CA GLU A 70 -13.86 2.43 -9.90
C GLU A 70 -12.71 1.46 -10.16
N ARG A 71 -12.99 0.16 -10.19
CA ARG A 71 -12.03 -0.86 -10.63
C ARG A 71 -12.02 -0.90 -12.15
N VAL A 72 -10.84 -0.75 -12.74
CA VAL A 72 -10.68 -0.71 -14.20
C VAL A 72 -9.53 -1.60 -14.66
N ASP A 73 -9.62 -2.09 -15.88
CA ASP A 73 -8.56 -2.88 -16.51
C ASP A 73 -7.60 -2.00 -17.34
N SER A 74 -8.00 -0.77 -17.66
CA SER A 74 -7.17 0.17 -18.41
C SER A 74 -7.43 1.63 -18.03
N ALA A 75 -6.52 2.52 -18.43
CA ALA A 75 -6.59 3.96 -18.18
C ALA A 75 -6.82 4.31 -16.70
N ALA A 76 -6.15 3.58 -15.80
CA ALA A 76 -6.20 3.81 -14.37
C ALA A 76 -5.42 5.08 -13.97
N ASP A 77 -5.88 5.74 -12.92
CA ASP A 77 -5.15 6.84 -12.25
C ASP A 77 -4.16 6.29 -11.22
N THR A 78 -4.47 5.10 -10.70
CA THR A 78 -3.65 4.37 -9.72
C THR A 78 -3.60 2.90 -10.10
N LEU A 79 -2.42 2.28 -10.02
CA LEU A 79 -2.22 0.85 -10.23
C LEU A 79 -1.80 0.18 -8.94
N ILE A 80 -2.42 -0.96 -8.64
CA ILE A 80 -1.99 -1.88 -7.59
C ILE A 80 -1.35 -3.09 -8.25
N LEU A 81 -0.03 -3.19 -8.11
CA LEU A 81 0.77 -4.27 -8.67
C LEU A 81 1.06 -5.31 -7.59
N CYS A 82 0.52 -6.50 -7.72
CA CYS A 82 0.85 -7.63 -6.85
C CYS A 82 1.87 -8.54 -7.53
N VAL A 83 2.98 -8.79 -6.85
CA VAL A 83 4.13 -9.55 -7.38
C VAL A 83 4.51 -10.65 -6.41
N GLU A 84 4.69 -11.85 -6.92
CA GLU A 84 5.29 -12.97 -6.19
C GLU A 84 6.78 -13.08 -6.52
N THR A 85 7.59 -13.38 -5.51
CA THR A 85 9.01 -13.68 -5.72
C THR A 85 9.19 -15.13 -6.17
N PRO A 86 10.16 -15.41 -7.06
CA PRO A 86 11.09 -14.46 -7.68
C PRO A 86 10.40 -13.55 -8.70
N LEU A 87 10.81 -12.27 -8.74
CA LEU A 87 10.30 -11.32 -9.72
C LEU A 87 10.60 -11.78 -11.14
N PRO A 88 9.65 -11.75 -12.07
CA PRO A 88 9.90 -12.01 -13.46
C PRO A 88 10.93 -11.01 -14.06
N PRO A 89 11.54 -11.30 -15.21
CA PRO A 89 12.46 -10.40 -15.87
C PRO A 89 11.91 -9.00 -16.04
N SER A 90 12.73 -7.96 -15.91
CA SER A 90 12.30 -6.56 -15.97
C SER A 90 11.50 -6.23 -17.24
N ARG A 91 11.85 -6.83 -18.39
CA ARG A 91 11.07 -6.68 -19.63
C ARG A 91 9.63 -7.18 -19.51
N THR A 92 9.39 -8.24 -18.74
CA THR A 92 8.03 -8.74 -18.48
C THR A 92 7.24 -7.78 -17.60
N VAL A 93 7.88 -7.23 -16.56
CA VAL A 93 7.27 -6.20 -15.70
C VAL A 93 6.89 -4.97 -16.53
N LEU A 94 7.82 -4.47 -17.35
CA LEU A 94 7.60 -3.33 -18.25
C LEU A 94 6.47 -3.60 -19.25
N HIS A 95 6.45 -4.80 -19.85
CA HIS A 95 5.40 -5.17 -20.79
C HIS A 95 4.02 -5.17 -20.12
N ARG A 96 3.90 -5.82 -18.96
CA ARG A 96 2.64 -5.85 -18.20
C ARG A 96 2.18 -4.48 -17.75
N LEU A 97 3.08 -3.61 -17.32
CA LEU A 97 2.73 -2.23 -16.97
C LEU A 97 2.23 -1.43 -18.19
N ARG A 98 2.85 -1.61 -19.36
CA ARG A 98 2.39 -0.98 -20.61
C ARG A 98 1.00 -1.46 -21.04
N GLU A 99 0.72 -2.75 -20.91
CA GLU A 99 -0.59 -3.33 -21.25
C GLU A 99 -1.75 -2.75 -20.44
N THR A 100 -1.49 -2.17 -19.27
CA THR A 100 -2.54 -1.51 -18.48
C THR A 100 -3.03 -0.20 -19.10
N HIS A 101 -2.28 0.35 -20.06
CA HIS A 101 -2.57 1.68 -20.62
C HIS A 101 -2.90 2.70 -19.53
N ALA A 102 -2.16 2.66 -18.43
CA ALA A 102 -2.31 3.61 -17.34
C ALA A 102 -2.13 5.04 -17.84
N ARG A 103 -2.78 5.99 -17.20
CA ARG A 103 -2.63 7.41 -17.55
C ARG A 103 -1.21 7.87 -17.27
N ALA A 104 -0.73 8.83 -18.04
CA ALA A 104 0.55 9.49 -17.76
C ALA A 104 0.54 10.05 -16.32
N GLY A 105 1.61 9.78 -15.58
CA GLY A 105 1.71 10.14 -14.15
C GLY A 105 0.88 9.29 -13.21
N ALA A 106 0.19 8.23 -13.69
CA ALA A 106 -0.52 7.30 -12.80
C ALA A 106 0.42 6.76 -11.72
N ARG A 107 -0.09 6.67 -10.50
CA ARG A 107 0.72 6.22 -9.37
C ARG A 107 0.63 4.71 -9.18
N VAL A 108 1.78 4.07 -8.99
CA VAL A 108 1.90 2.63 -8.81
C VAL A 108 2.25 2.30 -7.36
N TYR A 109 1.46 1.44 -6.75
CA TYR A 109 1.73 0.82 -5.45
C TYR A 109 1.94 -0.66 -5.65
N ALA A 110 2.97 -1.22 -5.02
CA ALA A 110 3.28 -2.64 -5.15
C ALA A 110 2.96 -3.42 -3.88
N ILE A 111 2.57 -4.68 -4.04
CA ILE A 111 2.50 -5.69 -2.99
C ILE A 111 3.48 -6.78 -3.40
N VAL A 112 4.58 -6.91 -2.66
CA VAL A 112 5.63 -7.90 -2.93
C VAL A 112 5.49 -9.06 -1.96
N LEU A 113 5.19 -10.24 -2.49
CA LEU A 113 5.00 -11.46 -1.72
C LEU A 113 6.24 -12.32 -1.78
N GLY A 114 6.87 -12.54 -0.63
CA GLY A 114 8.01 -13.43 -0.48
C GLY A 114 7.58 -14.87 -0.34
N ASP A 115 8.29 -15.79 -1.01
CA ASP A 115 8.19 -17.23 -0.78
C ASP A 115 8.98 -17.65 0.47
N ALA A 116 8.80 -18.90 0.90
CA ALA A 116 9.54 -19.46 2.03
C ALA A 116 11.06 -19.34 1.80
N GLY A 117 11.73 -18.67 2.75
CA GLY A 117 13.19 -18.44 2.67
C GLY A 117 13.61 -17.21 1.85
N CYS A 118 12.68 -16.47 1.25
CA CYS A 118 13.02 -15.20 0.60
C CYS A 118 13.42 -14.17 1.68
N SER A 119 14.62 -13.59 1.52
CA SER A 119 15.11 -12.59 2.46
C SER A 119 14.40 -11.24 2.29
N ALA A 120 14.34 -10.44 3.35
CA ALA A 120 13.83 -9.08 3.29
C ALA A 120 14.55 -8.24 2.22
N ASN A 121 15.89 -8.39 2.12
CA ASN A 121 16.69 -7.69 1.12
C ASN A 121 16.33 -8.10 -0.32
N ALA A 122 16.06 -9.38 -0.57
CA ALA A 122 15.63 -9.83 -1.89
C ALA A 122 14.28 -9.23 -2.28
N MET A 123 13.34 -9.14 -1.34
CA MET A 123 12.05 -8.50 -1.56
C MET A 123 12.17 -6.99 -1.77
N ARG A 124 13.04 -6.30 -1.00
CA ARG A 124 13.38 -4.88 -1.23
C ARG A 124 13.94 -4.66 -2.63
N GLY A 125 14.91 -5.47 -3.05
CA GLY A 125 15.44 -5.42 -4.42
C GLY A 125 14.38 -5.71 -5.49
N CYS A 126 13.32 -6.46 -5.19
CA CYS A 126 12.16 -6.58 -6.08
C CYS A 126 11.38 -5.27 -6.18
N ALA A 127 11.12 -4.60 -5.04
CA ALA A 127 10.42 -3.32 -5.02
C ALA A 127 11.21 -2.24 -5.77
N GLU A 128 12.53 -2.17 -5.58
CA GLU A 128 13.42 -1.25 -6.31
C GLU A 128 13.34 -1.45 -7.83
N ARG A 129 13.41 -2.70 -8.30
CA ARG A 129 13.28 -2.99 -9.75
C ARG A 129 11.90 -2.62 -10.31
N ILE A 130 10.84 -2.72 -9.52
CA ILE A 130 9.51 -2.26 -9.91
C ILE A 130 9.49 -0.74 -9.97
N LYS A 131 10.07 -0.05 -8.98
CA LYS A 131 10.24 1.41 -8.95
C LYS A 131 10.95 1.91 -10.22
N ASP A 132 12.09 1.29 -10.58
CA ASP A 132 12.84 1.62 -11.81
C ASP A 132 12.01 1.41 -13.08
N ALA A 133 11.23 0.32 -13.13
CA ALA A 133 10.32 0.07 -14.24
C ALA A 133 9.22 1.14 -14.34
N CYS A 134 8.66 1.58 -13.23
CA CYS A 134 7.67 2.67 -13.21
C CYS A 134 8.28 3.98 -13.72
N LEU A 135 9.44 4.36 -13.21
CA LEU A 135 10.15 5.58 -13.62
C LEU A 135 10.46 5.58 -15.12
N SER A 136 10.86 4.41 -15.69
CA SER A 136 11.13 4.27 -17.12
C SER A 136 9.88 4.38 -18.01
N LEU A 137 8.69 4.32 -17.42
CA LEU A 137 7.39 4.46 -18.09
C LEU A 137 6.66 5.77 -17.71
N GLU A 138 7.37 6.72 -17.08
CA GLU A 138 6.80 7.98 -16.62
C GLU A 138 5.62 7.80 -15.65
N LEU A 139 5.59 6.67 -14.93
CA LEU A 139 4.64 6.39 -13.86
C LEU A 139 5.20 6.87 -12.52
N ALA A 140 4.34 7.41 -11.67
CA ALA A 140 4.75 7.85 -10.35
C ALA A 140 4.85 6.64 -9.39
N TRP A 141 5.95 6.55 -8.63
CA TRP A 141 6.08 5.56 -7.57
C TRP A 141 5.31 5.99 -6.33
N GLY A 142 4.48 5.10 -5.80
CA GLY A 142 3.69 5.32 -4.58
C GLY A 142 4.22 4.56 -3.36
N GLY A 143 4.98 3.48 -3.61
CA GLY A 143 5.53 2.67 -2.53
C GLY A 143 5.14 1.21 -2.61
N ALA A 144 5.65 0.39 -1.67
CA ALA A 144 5.36 -1.03 -1.64
C ALA A 144 5.09 -1.57 -0.23
N LEU A 145 4.22 -2.59 -0.17
CA LEU A 145 4.03 -3.47 0.97
C LEU A 145 4.79 -4.77 0.71
N ILE A 146 5.74 -5.10 1.59
CA ILE A 146 6.53 -6.32 1.53
C ILE A 146 5.99 -7.32 2.54
N ILE A 147 5.59 -8.51 2.08
CA ILE A 147 5.04 -9.59 2.92
C ILE A 147 5.91 -10.83 2.76
N GLY A 148 6.60 -11.25 3.82
CA GLY A 148 7.39 -12.48 3.82
C GLY A 148 6.57 -13.72 4.11
N ASP A 149 7.05 -14.87 3.63
CA ASP A 149 6.43 -16.21 3.83
C ASP A 149 4.94 -16.26 3.50
N ALA A 150 4.52 -15.55 2.45
CA ALA A 150 3.12 -15.40 2.09
C ALA A 150 2.42 -16.75 1.84
N TRP A 151 3.12 -17.70 1.25
CA TRP A 151 2.60 -19.06 0.99
C TRP A 151 2.44 -19.88 2.27
N GLY A 152 3.38 -19.75 3.22
CA GLY A 152 3.24 -20.37 4.55
C GLY A 152 2.07 -19.82 5.35
N LEU A 153 1.62 -18.61 5.02
CA LEU A 153 0.51 -17.93 5.68
C LEU A 153 -0.83 -18.05 4.93
N GLU A 154 -0.86 -18.69 3.77
CA GLU A 154 -2.08 -18.77 2.93
C GLU A 154 -3.31 -19.21 3.73
N ARG A 155 -3.20 -20.26 4.56
CA ARG A 155 -4.30 -20.72 5.40
C ARG A 155 -4.74 -19.65 6.40
N ALA A 156 -3.78 -18.95 7.04
CA ALA A 156 -4.09 -17.87 7.97
C ALA A 156 -4.75 -16.69 7.27
N LEU A 157 -4.30 -16.35 6.07
CA LEU A 157 -4.91 -15.29 5.26
C LEU A 157 -6.36 -15.61 4.89
N ARG A 158 -6.69 -16.89 4.67
CA ARG A 158 -8.06 -17.32 4.33
C ARG A 158 -9.00 -17.39 5.54
N THR A 159 -8.51 -17.90 6.68
CA THR A 159 -9.38 -18.31 7.79
C THR A 159 -9.30 -17.42 9.02
N ALA A 160 -8.18 -16.72 9.23
CA ALA A 160 -8.02 -15.85 10.38
C ALA A 160 -8.70 -14.49 10.18
N PRO A 161 -9.33 -13.93 11.22
CA PRO A 161 -9.84 -12.56 11.19
C PRO A 161 -8.74 -11.57 10.83
N ARG A 162 -9.05 -10.51 10.07
CA ARG A 162 -8.07 -9.48 9.65
C ARG A 162 -7.23 -8.94 10.80
N MET A 163 -7.84 -8.63 11.93
CA MET A 163 -7.17 -8.12 13.13
C MET A 163 -6.74 -9.22 14.10
N GLY A 164 -6.88 -10.51 13.71
CA GLY A 164 -6.39 -11.63 14.49
C GLY A 164 -4.86 -11.70 14.51
N PHE A 165 -4.29 -12.30 15.58
CA PHE A 165 -2.84 -12.39 15.82
C PHE A 165 -2.02 -12.79 14.59
N TRP A 166 -2.49 -13.78 13.82
CA TRP A 166 -1.79 -14.33 12.65
C TRP A 166 -1.77 -13.41 11.44
N ARG A 167 -2.69 -12.47 11.36
CA ARG A 167 -2.93 -11.66 10.17
C ARG A 167 -2.78 -10.17 10.42
N ARG A 168 -2.73 -9.76 11.69
CA ARG A 168 -2.77 -8.37 12.11
C ARG A 168 -1.74 -7.49 11.40
N LYS A 169 -0.47 -7.88 11.40
CA LYS A 169 0.60 -7.09 10.77
C LYS A 169 0.39 -6.90 9.27
N ILE A 170 -0.08 -7.95 8.58
CA ILE A 170 -0.38 -7.89 7.14
C ILE A 170 -1.55 -6.95 6.90
N SER A 171 -2.60 -7.05 7.71
CA SER A 171 -3.77 -6.18 7.61
C SER A 171 -3.42 -4.72 7.91
N GLU A 172 -2.63 -4.45 8.95
CA GLU A 172 -2.13 -3.10 9.26
C GLU A 172 -1.25 -2.54 8.13
N GLY A 173 -0.39 -3.38 7.54
CA GLY A 173 0.40 -3.00 6.36
C GLY A 173 -0.47 -2.68 5.15
N THR A 174 -1.49 -3.52 4.90
CA THR A 174 -2.46 -3.29 3.83
C THR A 174 -3.24 -2.00 4.05
N ASP A 175 -3.69 -1.72 5.28
CA ASP A 175 -4.43 -0.50 5.61
C ASP A 175 -3.57 0.76 5.41
N ARG A 176 -2.26 0.71 5.73
CA ARG A 176 -1.32 1.80 5.43
C ARG A 176 -1.16 2.02 3.92
N LEU A 177 -1.03 0.94 3.14
CA LEU A 177 -0.95 1.03 1.68
C LEU A 177 -2.25 1.59 1.09
N VAL A 178 -3.41 1.17 1.61
CA VAL A 178 -4.73 1.71 1.24
C VAL A 178 -4.81 3.20 1.54
N ALA A 179 -4.33 3.65 2.70
CA ALA A 179 -4.33 5.06 3.06
C ALA A 179 -3.50 5.89 2.06
N ALA A 180 -2.28 5.42 1.72
CA ALA A 180 -1.43 6.06 0.72
C ALA A 180 -2.07 6.08 -0.67
N ALA A 181 -2.61 4.94 -1.13
CA ALA A 181 -3.25 4.83 -2.43
C ALA A 181 -4.50 5.72 -2.53
N ARG A 182 -5.32 5.80 -1.49
CA ARG A 182 -6.51 6.65 -1.46
C ARG A 182 -6.18 8.13 -1.43
N SER A 183 -5.12 8.53 -0.75
CA SER A 183 -4.66 9.93 -0.73
C SER A 183 -3.88 10.33 -1.99
N GLY A 184 -3.51 9.37 -2.85
CA GLY A 184 -2.67 9.61 -4.01
C GLY A 184 -1.25 10.04 -3.64
N LEU A 185 -0.77 9.73 -2.43
CA LEU A 185 0.54 10.15 -1.90
C LEU A 185 1.51 8.97 -1.84
N PRO A 186 2.84 9.20 -1.90
CA PRO A 186 3.81 8.20 -1.51
C PRO A 186 3.56 7.69 -0.08
N VAL A 187 3.94 6.43 0.19
CA VAL A 187 3.74 5.81 1.51
C VAL A 187 4.40 6.64 2.62
N SER A 188 5.64 7.10 2.41
CA SER A 188 6.39 7.93 3.37
C SER A 188 5.66 9.24 3.69
N GLU A 189 5.19 9.94 2.67
CA GLU A 189 4.47 11.21 2.82
C GLU A 189 3.12 11.02 3.53
N CYS A 190 2.39 9.96 3.18
CA CYS A 190 1.13 9.62 3.85
C CYS A 190 1.35 9.32 5.34
N GLN A 191 2.44 8.60 5.69
CA GLN A 191 2.79 8.32 7.08
C GLN A 191 3.20 9.58 7.85
N LEU A 192 3.98 10.47 7.23
CA LEU A 192 4.33 11.78 7.81
C LEU A 192 3.09 12.58 8.17
N ARG A 193 2.16 12.72 7.24
CA ARG A 193 0.91 13.46 7.46
C ARG A 193 0.02 12.83 8.54
N ALA A 194 0.07 11.51 8.68
CA ALA A 194 -0.67 10.79 9.73
C ALA A 194 -0.01 10.90 11.12
N GLY A 195 1.14 11.58 11.25
CA GLY A 195 1.86 11.71 12.52
C GLY A 195 2.42 10.37 13.02
N ALA A 196 2.81 9.49 12.10
CA ALA A 196 3.35 8.18 12.46
C ALA A 196 4.61 8.32 13.32
N SER A 197 4.59 7.69 14.49
CA SER A 197 5.74 7.63 15.42
C SER A 197 6.79 6.58 15.02
N SER A 198 6.50 5.75 14.02
CA SER A 198 7.42 4.73 13.51
C SER A 198 8.42 5.34 12.52
N PRO A 199 9.64 4.79 12.45
CA PRO A 199 10.60 5.20 11.42
C PRO A 199 9.98 5.08 10.03
N ILE A 200 10.07 6.16 9.26
CA ILE A 200 9.57 6.20 7.90
C ILE A 200 10.66 5.65 7.00
N ASP A 201 10.31 4.66 6.18
CA ASP A 201 11.24 4.09 5.21
C ASP A 201 11.42 5.08 4.04
N PRO A 202 12.66 5.52 3.74
CA PRO A 202 12.92 6.51 2.68
C PRO A 202 12.59 5.98 1.28
N ASP A 203 12.48 4.67 1.11
CA ASP A 203 12.14 4.01 -0.15
C ASP A 203 10.63 3.77 -0.33
N ASP A 204 9.80 4.38 0.53
CA ASP A 204 8.34 4.19 0.52
C ASP A 204 7.90 2.74 0.79
N LEU A 205 8.63 2.02 1.66
CA LEU A 205 8.34 0.63 1.95
C LEU A 205 7.59 0.44 3.28
N ILE A 206 6.61 -0.46 3.25
CA ILE A 206 5.94 -1.01 4.44
C ILE A 206 6.46 -2.44 4.60
N ASP A 207 7.34 -2.65 5.57
CA ASP A 207 8.02 -3.93 5.76
C ASP A 207 7.27 -4.84 6.72
N VAL A 208 6.67 -5.90 6.19
CA VAL A 208 6.04 -7.02 6.89
C VAL A 208 6.74 -8.33 6.52
N SER A 209 8.06 -8.27 6.26
CA SER A 209 8.86 -9.44 5.89
C SER A 209 8.87 -10.54 6.97
N LYS A 210 8.61 -10.17 8.22
CA LYS A 210 8.44 -11.10 9.34
C LYS A 210 7.05 -10.93 9.96
N PRO A 211 5.99 -11.42 9.28
CA PRO A 211 4.61 -11.20 9.71
C PRO A 211 4.30 -11.89 11.03
N ILE A 212 4.96 -13.02 11.31
CA ILE A 212 4.75 -13.83 12.52
C ILE A 212 6.10 -14.08 13.19
N PRO A 213 6.18 -14.08 14.54
CA PRO A 213 7.39 -14.45 15.26
C PRO A 213 7.85 -15.87 14.91
N ALA A 214 9.17 -16.07 14.78
CA ALA A 214 9.76 -17.34 14.34
C ALA A 214 9.35 -18.55 15.21
N TRP A 215 9.19 -18.35 16.53
CA TRP A 215 8.79 -19.41 17.46
C TRP A 215 7.37 -19.93 17.20
N THR A 216 6.45 -19.08 16.73
CA THR A 216 5.08 -19.50 16.39
C THR A 216 5.03 -20.34 15.11
N MET A 217 5.96 -20.13 14.19
CA MET A 217 6.11 -20.97 12.99
C MET A 217 6.57 -22.38 13.36
N CYS A 218 7.44 -22.53 14.37
CA CYS A 218 7.86 -23.84 14.89
C CYS A 218 6.69 -24.60 15.49
N ILE A 219 5.86 -23.94 16.32
CA ILE A 219 4.66 -24.54 16.90
C ILE A 219 3.69 -25.00 15.82
N ARG A 220 3.47 -24.18 14.79
CA ARG A 220 2.59 -24.51 13.68
C ARG A 220 3.08 -25.73 12.91
N ARG A 221 4.38 -25.78 12.54
CA ARG A 221 4.97 -26.95 11.88
C ARG A 221 4.84 -28.22 12.74
N PHE A 222 4.98 -28.08 14.05
CA PHE A 222 4.77 -29.19 14.97
C PHE A 222 3.32 -29.68 14.94
N ILE A 223 2.34 -28.79 15.02
CA ILE A 223 0.92 -29.14 14.96
C ILE A 223 0.57 -29.79 13.61
N ASP A 224 1.03 -29.22 12.47
CA ASP A 224 0.77 -29.76 11.14
C ASP A 224 1.39 -31.16 10.95
N ASN A 225 2.48 -31.49 11.64
CA ASN A 225 3.12 -32.81 11.61
C ASN A 225 2.43 -33.85 12.51
N VAL A 226 1.77 -33.41 13.60
CA VAL A 226 1.05 -34.31 14.53
C VAL A 226 -0.37 -34.60 14.05
N THR A 227 -0.93 -33.74 13.20
CA THR A 227 -2.31 -33.88 12.68
C THR A 227 -2.39 -34.52 11.28
N ARG A 228 -1.27 -34.97 10.75
CA ARG A 228 -1.18 -35.83 9.56
C ARG A 228 -1.02 -37.28 9.96
#